data_6a051349c82530fb7bf5449b72eb9888
#
_entry.id   6a051349c82530fb7bf5449b72eb9888
#
_cell.length_a   1.000
_cell.length_b   1.000
_cell.length_c   1.000
_cell.angle_alpha   90.00
_cell.angle_beta   90.00
_cell.angle_gamma   90.00
#
_symmetry.space_group_name_H-M   'P 1'
#
loop_
_entity.id
_entity.type
_entity.pdbx_description
1 polymer ?
#
loop_
_entity_poly.entity_id
_entity_poly.type
_entity_poly.pdbx_seq_one_letter_code
_entity_poly.pdbx_strand_id
1 'polypeptide(L)'
;MWTNVPVRRMLRLALLGLASLLLAVGFAPGAVSAQMLMNGAGATFPYPIYSKWFDEYTKVDPSARFNYQSIGSGGGIRQITERTVDFGASDGPMTDELLRKAPGELLHIPTVLGAVVATYNLPGDPKLRFTSDLLAEIFLGKITKWNDPRIVAVNPGVALPDRPIIVVHRSDGSGTTYIWVDYLSKVSKEWEQKVGRGTSVNWPVGLGGKGNEGVSGQVKSTPGAIGYVELAYAIKNNLPAPMVRNQAGKFVEPSIQSTTAAAAGAAKNMPSDFRVSLTNPPGEDVYPIASFTWLLVYKDQPDQVKGQALVKFLWWAIHDGQKYTSDLLYAPLPPQVVSQIEAKLKQITYQGKPLLAAH
;
A
#
# COMPACT_ATOMS: atom_id res chain seq x y z
N MET A 1 6.90 -70.52 66.37
CA MET A 1 5.73 -69.65 66.19
C MET A 1 5.85 -69.00 64.82
N TRP A 2 5.08 -69.44 63.84
CA TRP A 2 5.04 -68.94 62.48
C TRP A 2 3.81 -68.04 62.35
N THR A 3 4.01 -66.77 62.10
CA THR A 3 2.89 -65.86 61.86
C THR A 3 2.65 -65.70 60.35
N ASN A 4 1.45 -66.11 59.91
CA ASN A 4 0.96 -66.03 58.59
C ASN A 4 0.77 -64.51 58.12
N VAL A 5 1.45 -64.09 57.09
CA VAL A 5 1.19 -62.84 56.41
C VAL A 5 0.16 -63.13 55.31
N PRO A 6 -1.01 -62.47 55.28
CA PRO A 6 -2.04 -62.81 54.32
C PRO A 6 -1.70 -62.33 52.89
N VAL A 7 -1.69 -63.26 51.97
CA VAL A 7 -1.43 -63.12 50.52
C VAL A 7 -2.28 -62.02 49.82
N ARG A 8 -3.36 -61.58 50.44
CA ARG A 8 -4.24 -60.55 49.94
C ARG A 8 -3.65 -59.11 49.88
N ARG A 9 -2.56 -58.83 50.60
CA ARG A 9 -1.89 -57.54 50.62
C ARG A 9 -0.90 -57.36 49.45
N MET A 10 -0.33 -58.41 48.92
CA MET A 10 0.60 -58.34 47.77
C MET A 10 -0.08 -58.17 46.44
N LEU A 11 -1.33 -58.67 46.28
CA LEU A 11 -2.08 -58.51 45.06
C LEU A 11 -2.62 -57.04 44.82
N ARG A 12 -2.84 -56.30 45.92
CA ARG A 12 -3.29 -54.91 45.85
C ARG A 12 -2.17 -53.93 45.52
N LEU A 13 -0.95 -54.21 45.86
CA LEU A 13 0.23 -53.39 45.54
C LEU A 13 0.71 -53.62 44.12
N ALA A 14 0.50 -54.79 43.50
CA ALA A 14 0.83 -55.05 42.10
C ALA A 14 -0.16 -54.41 41.13
N LEU A 15 -1.45 -54.26 41.48
CA LEU A 15 -2.47 -53.61 40.66
C LEU A 15 -2.40 -52.08 40.69
N LEU A 16 -1.88 -51.48 41.77
CA LEU A 16 -1.63 -50.03 41.85
C LEU A 16 -0.36 -49.60 41.10
N GLY A 17 0.63 -50.47 40.96
CA GLY A 17 1.83 -50.24 40.15
C GLY A 17 1.58 -50.25 38.63
N LEU A 18 0.65 -51.08 38.15
CA LEU A 18 0.32 -51.16 36.71
C LEU A 18 -0.61 -50.03 36.25
N ALA A 19 -1.46 -49.46 37.12
CA ALA A 19 -2.29 -48.35 36.82
C ALA A 19 -1.54 -46.99 36.69
N SER A 20 -0.39 -46.87 37.37
CA SER A 20 0.47 -45.69 37.33
C SER A 20 1.37 -45.63 36.08
N LEU A 21 1.59 -46.79 35.42
CA LEU A 21 2.44 -46.84 34.22
C LEU A 21 1.68 -46.59 32.90
N LEU A 22 0.34 -46.60 32.92
CA LEU A 22 -0.52 -46.36 31.76
C LEU A 22 -0.99 -44.91 31.61
N LEU A 23 -0.70 -44.02 32.56
CA LEU A 23 -1.06 -42.58 32.51
C LEU A 23 0.09 -41.67 32.10
N ALA A 24 1.27 -42.23 31.77
CA ALA A 24 2.43 -41.49 31.31
C ALA A 24 2.59 -41.46 29.76
N VAL A 25 1.63 -42.01 29.02
CA VAL A 25 1.66 -41.96 27.57
C VAL A 25 0.78 -40.82 27.10
N GLY A 26 1.42 -39.66 26.75
CA GLY A 26 0.95 -38.80 25.69
C GLY A 26 0.25 -37.53 26.06
N PHE A 27 0.91 -36.63 26.77
CA PHE A 27 0.84 -35.22 26.41
C PHE A 27 2.29 -34.79 26.17
N ALA A 28 2.83 -35.17 25.02
CA ALA A 28 3.84 -34.33 24.39
C ALA A 28 3.12 -33.00 24.10
N PRO A 29 3.47 -31.88 24.76
CA PRO A 29 2.99 -30.62 24.33
C PRO A 29 3.47 -30.51 22.86
N GLY A 30 2.52 -30.55 21.91
CA GLY A 30 2.84 -30.24 20.55
C GLY A 30 3.62 -28.93 20.65
N ALA A 31 4.87 -28.92 20.19
CA ALA A 31 5.66 -27.71 20.15
C ALA A 31 4.87 -26.73 19.32
N VAL A 32 4.18 -25.79 19.97
CA VAL A 32 3.60 -24.64 19.32
C VAL A 32 4.81 -23.89 18.78
N SER A 33 5.16 -24.16 17.52
CA SER A 33 6.18 -23.40 16.83
C SER A 33 5.77 -21.95 16.97
N ALA A 34 6.57 -21.18 17.71
CA ALA A 34 6.29 -19.75 17.87
C ALA A 34 6.19 -19.14 16.47
N GLN A 35 5.03 -18.59 16.16
CA GLN A 35 4.81 -17.90 14.87
C GLN A 35 5.86 -16.80 14.73
N MET A 36 6.58 -16.80 13.62
CA MET A 36 7.53 -15.75 13.31
C MET A 36 6.78 -14.47 12.95
N LEU A 37 7.01 -13.41 13.70
CA LEU A 37 6.40 -12.11 13.47
C LEU A 37 7.28 -11.25 12.56
N MET A 38 6.72 -10.88 11.40
CA MET A 38 7.29 -9.92 10.46
C MET A 38 6.64 -8.56 10.69
N ASN A 39 7.43 -7.54 10.97
CA ASN A 39 6.94 -6.18 11.20
C ASN A 39 7.23 -5.30 9.98
N GLY A 40 6.20 -4.66 9.47
CA GLY A 40 6.28 -3.67 8.42
C GLY A 40 5.61 -2.36 8.79
N ALA A 41 5.99 -1.29 8.11
CA ALA A 41 5.36 0.01 8.28
C ALA A 41 5.45 0.84 7.00
N GLY A 42 4.50 1.76 6.83
CA GLY A 42 4.61 2.73 5.75
C GLY A 42 3.29 3.17 5.14
N ALA A 43 3.25 3.19 3.82
CA ALA A 43 2.19 3.74 3.01
C ALA A 43 0.78 3.29 3.43
N THR A 44 -0.15 4.25 3.48
CA THR A 44 -1.58 3.96 3.71
C THR A 44 -2.29 3.57 2.42
N PHE A 45 -1.76 3.97 1.27
CA PHE A 45 -2.28 3.66 -0.05
C PHE A 45 -2.54 2.15 -0.25
N PRO A 46 -1.58 1.22 -0.02
CA PRO A 46 -1.81 -0.21 -0.22
C PRO A 46 -2.43 -0.92 1.01
N TYR A 47 -2.75 -0.22 2.09
CA TYR A 47 -3.16 -0.87 3.34
C TYR A 47 -4.36 -1.82 3.18
N PRO A 48 -5.41 -1.51 2.40
CA PRO A 48 -6.51 -2.44 2.15
C PRO A 48 -6.07 -3.77 1.55
N ILE A 49 -5.23 -3.75 0.51
CA ILE A 49 -4.75 -4.97 -0.13
C ILE A 49 -3.69 -5.70 0.70
N TYR A 50 -2.79 -4.97 1.39
CA TYR A 50 -1.79 -5.59 2.25
C TYR A 50 -2.44 -6.30 3.44
N SER A 51 -3.46 -5.70 4.07
CA SER A 51 -4.23 -6.36 5.14
C SER A 51 -4.87 -7.66 4.65
N LYS A 52 -5.47 -7.64 3.43
CA LYS A 52 -6.03 -8.83 2.81
C LYS A 52 -4.98 -9.89 2.53
N TRP A 53 -3.82 -9.49 1.99
CA TRP A 53 -2.73 -10.41 1.69
C TRP A 53 -2.13 -11.06 2.93
N PHE A 54 -1.94 -10.32 4.01
CA PHE A 54 -1.40 -10.87 5.26
C PHE A 54 -2.35 -11.90 5.89
N ASP A 55 -3.68 -11.66 5.84
CA ASP A 55 -4.67 -12.61 6.28
C ASP A 55 -4.66 -13.88 5.41
N GLU A 56 -4.69 -13.72 4.08
CA GLU A 56 -4.70 -14.86 3.16
C GLU A 56 -3.38 -15.64 3.18
N TYR A 57 -2.25 -14.96 3.31
CA TYR A 57 -0.95 -15.62 3.35
C TYR A 57 -0.75 -16.46 4.61
N THR A 58 -1.37 -16.10 5.74
CA THR A 58 -1.37 -16.93 6.94
C THR A 58 -1.97 -18.33 6.71
N LYS A 59 -2.86 -18.47 5.72
CA LYS A 59 -3.43 -19.77 5.31
C LYS A 59 -2.46 -20.57 4.43
N VAL A 60 -1.53 -19.90 3.74
CA VAL A 60 -0.49 -20.50 2.90
C VAL A 60 0.73 -20.90 3.75
N ASP A 61 1.18 -20.02 4.61
CA ASP A 61 2.29 -20.25 5.54
C ASP A 61 1.90 -19.84 6.97
N PRO A 62 1.35 -20.77 7.76
CA PRO A 62 0.95 -20.49 9.15
C PRO A 62 2.12 -20.18 10.09
N SER A 63 3.37 -20.45 9.68
CA SER A 63 4.56 -20.17 10.48
C SER A 63 4.96 -18.69 10.46
N ALA A 64 4.51 -17.92 9.45
CA ALA A 64 4.81 -16.50 9.28
C ALA A 64 3.55 -15.65 9.51
N ARG A 65 3.66 -14.65 10.37
CA ARG A 65 2.63 -13.64 10.61
C ARG A 65 3.16 -12.26 10.30
N PHE A 66 2.38 -11.48 9.58
CA PHE A 66 2.73 -10.11 9.20
C PHE A 66 1.94 -9.10 10.02
N ASN A 67 2.64 -8.16 10.62
CA ASN A 67 2.08 -6.97 11.26
C ASN A 67 2.48 -5.74 10.46
N TYR A 68 1.52 -4.85 10.18
CA TYR A 68 1.77 -3.67 9.36
C TYR A 68 1.18 -2.41 9.99
N GLN A 69 2.03 -1.39 10.14
CA GLN A 69 1.63 -0.10 10.65
C GLN A 69 1.41 0.88 9.47
N SER A 70 0.15 1.21 9.20
CA SER A 70 -0.25 2.19 8.18
C SER A 70 -0.02 3.62 8.70
N ILE A 71 1.21 4.14 8.52
CA ILE A 71 1.67 5.42 9.09
C ILE A 71 2.16 6.44 8.06
N GLY A 72 1.95 6.14 6.78
CA GLY A 72 2.42 6.93 5.65
C GLY A 72 3.83 6.57 5.18
N SER A 73 4.11 6.84 3.90
CA SER A 73 5.36 6.48 3.23
C SER A 73 6.59 7.06 3.92
N GLY A 74 6.52 8.30 4.39
CA GLY A 74 7.64 8.92 5.12
C GLY A 74 7.97 8.19 6.41
N GLY A 75 6.95 7.68 7.13
CA GLY A 75 7.12 6.82 8.31
C GLY A 75 7.78 5.49 7.96
N GLY A 76 7.34 4.84 6.87
CA GLY A 76 7.90 3.59 6.37
C GLY A 76 9.35 3.72 5.94
N ILE A 77 9.68 4.74 5.15
CA ILE A 77 11.05 5.04 4.73
C ILE A 77 11.94 5.25 5.95
N ARG A 78 11.49 6.03 6.94
CA ARG A 78 12.27 6.26 8.16
C ARG A 78 12.51 4.96 8.92
N GLN A 79 11.47 4.18 9.20
CA GLN A 79 11.59 2.96 10.01
C GLN A 79 12.44 1.88 9.34
N ILE A 80 12.35 1.71 8.02
CA ILE A 80 13.24 0.76 7.33
C ILE A 80 14.68 1.25 7.30
N THR A 81 14.93 2.55 7.15
CA THR A 81 16.27 3.14 7.20
C THR A 81 16.89 2.96 8.59
N GLU A 82 16.10 3.13 9.66
CA GLU A 82 16.51 2.92 11.06
C GLU A 82 16.54 1.44 11.48
N ARG A 83 16.16 0.50 10.59
CA ARG A 83 16.06 -0.94 10.84
C ARG A 83 15.16 -1.30 12.03
N THR A 84 14.10 -0.53 12.26
CA THR A 84 13.10 -0.80 13.31
C THR A 84 11.95 -1.69 12.81
N VAL A 85 11.90 -1.98 11.51
CA VAL A 85 10.97 -2.91 10.87
C VAL A 85 11.69 -3.84 9.90
N ASP A 86 11.08 -4.97 9.57
CA ASP A 86 11.62 -5.96 8.64
C ASP A 86 11.44 -5.53 7.17
N PHE A 87 10.40 -4.73 6.88
CA PHE A 87 10.14 -4.12 5.58
C PHE A 87 9.45 -2.77 5.70
N GLY A 88 9.74 -1.86 4.78
CA GLY A 88 9.03 -0.60 4.64
C GLY A 88 8.02 -0.64 3.50
N ALA A 89 7.14 0.37 3.39
CA ALA A 89 6.27 0.55 2.23
C ALA A 89 6.16 2.01 1.85
N SER A 90 6.18 2.29 0.54
CA SER A 90 6.08 3.65 0.00
C SER A 90 5.42 3.65 -1.38
N ASP A 91 4.60 4.68 -1.65
CA ASP A 91 4.03 4.95 -2.99
C ASP A 91 4.79 6.09 -3.70
N GLY A 92 5.77 6.68 -3.04
CA GLY A 92 6.78 7.55 -3.62
C GLY A 92 8.14 6.87 -3.55
N PRO A 93 8.89 6.78 -4.65
CA PRO A 93 10.20 6.14 -4.62
C PRO A 93 11.16 6.94 -3.72
N MET A 94 12.05 6.23 -3.02
CA MET A 94 13.13 6.88 -2.29
C MET A 94 14.07 7.60 -3.26
N THR A 95 14.49 8.79 -2.88
CA THR A 95 15.53 9.51 -3.62
C THR A 95 16.89 8.85 -3.40
N ASP A 96 17.86 9.13 -4.28
CA ASP A 96 19.22 8.63 -4.10
C ASP A 96 19.85 9.11 -2.79
N GLU A 97 19.47 10.32 -2.33
CA GLU A 97 19.91 10.84 -1.03
C GLU A 97 19.38 9.96 0.13
N LEU A 98 18.10 9.58 0.10
CA LEU A 98 17.51 8.72 1.10
C LEU A 98 18.10 7.30 1.07
N LEU A 99 18.34 6.76 -0.13
CA LEU A 99 19.00 5.46 -0.28
C LEU A 99 20.42 5.44 0.29
N ARG A 100 21.18 6.51 0.08
CA ARG A 100 22.54 6.63 0.67
C ARG A 100 22.55 6.72 2.19
N LYS A 101 21.46 7.15 2.82
CA LYS A 101 21.34 7.19 4.30
C LYS A 101 21.02 5.83 4.90
N ALA A 102 20.54 4.89 4.10
CA ALA A 102 20.23 3.54 4.57
C ALA A 102 21.54 2.78 4.86
N PRO A 103 21.59 1.98 5.95
CA PRO A 103 22.78 1.21 6.34
C PRO A 103 23.03 -0.03 5.47
N GLY A 104 22.44 -0.10 4.29
CA GLY A 104 22.58 -1.18 3.30
C GLY A 104 21.77 -0.90 2.05
N GLU A 105 21.95 -1.72 1.00
CA GLU A 105 21.22 -1.58 -0.25
C GLU A 105 19.73 -1.90 -0.06
N LEU A 106 18.85 -0.92 -0.30
CA LEU A 106 17.41 -1.07 -0.28
C LEU A 106 16.87 -1.27 -1.70
N LEU A 107 16.03 -2.27 -1.86
CA LEU A 107 15.31 -2.58 -3.09
C LEU A 107 13.88 -2.04 -3.02
N HIS A 108 13.40 -1.51 -4.15
CA HIS A 108 11.99 -1.18 -4.36
C HIS A 108 11.33 -2.35 -5.08
N ILE A 109 10.39 -3.02 -4.43
CA ILE A 109 9.66 -4.16 -5.00
C ILE A 109 8.22 -3.71 -5.28
N PRO A 110 7.84 -3.47 -6.55
CA PRO A 110 6.47 -3.16 -6.90
C PRO A 110 5.53 -4.29 -6.48
N THR A 111 4.35 -3.96 -5.95
CA THR A 111 3.41 -4.97 -5.47
C THR A 111 2.06 -4.91 -6.17
N VAL A 112 1.50 -3.73 -6.36
CA VAL A 112 0.27 -3.45 -7.11
C VAL A 112 0.33 -2.05 -7.70
N LEU A 113 -0.68 -1.75 -8.53
CA LEU A 113 -0.96 -0.39 -8.98
C LEU A 113 -2.27 0.11 -8.38
N GLY A 114 -2.36 1.42 -8.21
CA GLY A 114 -3.60 2.08 -7.81
C GLY A 114 -3.70 3.47 -8.43
N ALA A 115 -4.91 4.03 -8.39
CA ALA A 115 -5.20 5.39 -8.80
C ALA A 115 -5.29 6.31 -7.58
N VAL A 116 -4.76 7.52 -7.70
CA VAL A 116 -5.05 8.62 -6.77
C VAL A 116 -6.15 9.46 -7.38
N VAL A 117 -7.25 9.61 -6.66
CA VAL A 117 -8.43 10.33 -7.14
C VAL A 117 -8.67 11.59 -6.33
N ALA A 118 -9.07 12.66 -7.00
CA ALA A 118 -9.78 13.73 -6.31
C ALA A 118 -11.07 13.15 -5.73
N THR A 119 -11.47 13.63 -4.57
CA THR A 119 -12.76 13.26 -3.97
C THR A 119 -13.35 14.45 -3.25
N TYR A 120 -14.67 14.55 -3.20
CA TYR A 120 -15.34 15.76 -2.72
C TYR A 120 -16.66 15.44 -2.02
N ASN A 121 -17.20 16.45 -1.32
CA ASN A 121 -18.47 16.37 -0.62
C ASN A 121 -19.40 17.49 -1.10
N LEU A 122 -20.27 17.17 -2.04
CA LEU A 122 -21.29 18.06 -2.56
C LEU A 122 -22.68 17.41 -2.44
N PRO A 123 -23.75 18.21 -2.27
CA PRO A 123 -25.12 17.68 -2.25
C PRO A 123 -25.44 16.90 -3.53
N GLY A 124 -25.99 15.70 -3.35
CA GLY A 124 -26.40 14.83 -4.46
C GLY A 124 -25.27 14.11 -5.17
N ASP A 125 -24.05 14.18 -4.67
CA ASP A 125 -22.85 13.48 -5.19
C ASP A 125 -22.74 13.56 -6.73
N PRO A 126 -22.77 14.78 -7.33
CA PRO A 126 -22.75 14.93 -8.76
C PRO A 126 -21.48 14.33 -9.37
N LYS A 127 -21.59 13.63 -10.49
CA LYS A 127 -20.42 13.09 -11.22
C LYS A 127 -19.72 14.22 -11.95
N LEU A 128 -18.63 14.70 -11.38
CA LEU A 128 -17.86 15.81 -11.94
C LEU A 128 -16.73 15.34 -12.87
N ARG A 129 -16.27 16.29 -13.67
CA ARG A 129 -15.10 16.22 -14.53
C ARG A 129 -14.13 17.32 -14.14
N PHE A 130 -12.84 16.99 -14.12
CA PHE A 130 -11.80 17.99 -13.90
C PHE A 130 -10.76 17.96 -15.02
N THR A 131 -10.31 19.13 -15.42
CA THR A 131 -9.08 19.27 -16.21
C THR A 131 -7.88 19.35 -15.28
N SER A 132 -6.69 19.13 -15.81
CA SER A 132 -5.44 19.28 -15.06
C SER A 132 -5.28 20.67 -14.44
N ASP A 133 -5.62 21.70 -15.22
CA ASP A 133 -5.53 23.11 -14.78
C ASP A 133 -6.47 23.40 -13.61
N LEU A 134 -7.72 22.88 -13.67
CA LEU A 134 -8.68 23.07 -12.59
C LEU A 134 -8.18 22.45 -11.27
N LEU A 135 -7.64 21.23 -11.33
CA LEU A 135 -7.09 20.59 -10.14
C LEU A 135 -5.92 21.40 -9.58
N ALA A 136 -5.00 21.83 -10.43
CA ALA A 136 -3.86 22.64 -9.97
C ALA A 136 -4.32 23.99 -9.37
N GLU A 137 -5.27 24.68 -9.98
CA GLU A 137 -5.74 25.98 -9.51
C GLU A 137 -6.58 25.90 -8.23
N ILE A 138 -7.34 24.80 -8.04
CA ILE A 138 -8.05 24.53 -6.77
C ILE A 138 -7.04 24.35 -5.64
N PHE A 139 -6.02 23.50 -5.82
CA PHE A 139 -5.03 23.23 -4.77
C PHE A 139 -4.03 24.38 -4.58
N LEU A 140 -3.89 25.29 -5.56
CA LEU A 140 -3.18 26.56 -5.38
C LEU A 140 -4.04 27.64 -4.67
N GLY A 141 -5.32 27.37 -4.41
CA GLY A 141 -6.24 28.33 -3.80
C GLY A 141 -6.71 29.45 -4.73
N LYS A 142 -6.57 29.29 -6.04
CA LYS A 142 -7.04 30.25 -7.04
C LYS A 142 -8.51 30.09 -7.43
N ILE A 143 -9.02 28.88 -7.36
CA ILE A 143 -10.43 28.54 -7.46
C ILE A 143 -10.93 28.24 -6.06
N THR A 144 -11.81 29.09 -5.56
CA THR A 144 -12.23 29.06 -4.15
C THR A 144 -13.72 28.74 -3.97
N LYS A 145 -14.48 28.63 -5.05
CA LYS A 145 -15.92 28.32 -5.03
C LYS A 145 -16.26 27.20 -6.02
N TRP A 146 -17.24 26.38 -5.68
CA TRP A 146 -17.68 25.28 -6.54
C TRP A 146 -18.40 25.76 -7.80
N ASN A 147 -19.10 26.89 -7.75
CA ASN A 147 -19.77 27.50 -8.91
C ASN A 147 -18.83 28.41 -9.74
N ASP A 148 -17.52 28.30 -9.58
CA ASP A 148 -16.57 29.02 -10.45
C ASP A 148 -16.87 28.70 -11.92
N PRO A 149 -16.97 29.71 -12.79
CA PRO A 149 -17.30 29.52 -14.22
C PRO A 149 -16.43 28.49 -14.95
N ARG A 150 -15.16 28.33 -14.52
CA ARG A 150 -14.22 27.33 -15.08
C ARG A 150 -14.61 25.90 -14.75
N ILE A 151 -15.13 25.64 -13.51
CA ILE A 151 -15.65 24.32 -13.14
C ILE A 151 -16.97 24.06 -13.88
N VAL A 152 -17.87 25.05 -13.91
CA VAL A 152 -19.17 24.95 -14.59
C VAL A 152 -18.98 24.61 -16.07
N ALA A 153 -18.04 25.26 -16.75
CA ALA A 153 -17.79 25.07 -18.19
C ALA A 153 -17.46 23.63 -18.60
N VAL A 154 -16.80 22.86 -17.72
CA VAL A 154 -16.44 21.44 -17.99
C VAL A 154 -17.48 20.45 -17.42
N ASN A 155 -18.51 20.95 -16.73
CA ASN A 155 -19.58 20.18 -16.13
C ASN A 155 -20.97 20.67 -16.58
N PRO A 156 -21.27 20.70 -17.87
CA PRO A 156 -22.54 21.21 -18.38
C PRO A 156 -23.72 20.39 -17.82
N GLY A 157 -24.76 21.10 -17.40
CA GLY A 157 -25.97 20.49 -16.84
C GLY A 157 -25.87 20.10 -15.35
N VAL A 158 -24.73 20.27 -14.72
CA VAL A 158 -24.58 20.06 -13.28
C VAL A 158 -24.82 21.38 -12.54
N ALA A 159 -25.79 21.38 -11.61
CA ALA A 159 -26.02 22.52 -10.73
C ALA A 159 -24.98 22.56 -9.61
N LEU A 160 -23.97 23.38 -9.75
CA LEU A 160 -22.94 23.57 -8.73
C LEU A 160 -23.33 24.65 -7.71
N PRO A 161 -23.22 24.39 -6.40
CA PRO A 161 -23.64 25.36 -5.37
C PRO A 161 -22.67 26.54 -5.28
N ASP A 162 -23.20 27.72 -4.90
CA ASP A 162 -22.37 28.84 -4.45
C ASP A 162 -21.85 28.55 -3.03
N ARG A 163 -20.81 27.74 -2.99
CA ARG A 163 -20.18 27.24 -1.75
C ARG A 163 -18.66 27.35 -1.86
N PRO A 164 -17.97 27.73 -0.78
CA PRO A 164 -16.52 27.69 -0.73
C PRO A 164 -15.98 26.26 -0.93
N ILE A 165 -14.85 26.16 -1.62
CA ILE A 165 -14.05 24.94 -1.72
C ILE A 165 -13.12 24.87 -0.50
N ILE A 166 -13.18 23.78 0.24
CA ILE A 166 -12.30 23.50 1.36
C ILE A 166 -11.35 22.37 0.94
N VAL A 167 -10.10 22.72 0.68
CA VAL A 167 -9.07 21.73 0.30
C VAL A 167 -8.68 20.89 1.53
N VAL A 168 -8.60 19.59 1.36
CA VAL A 168 -8.09 18.64 2.37
C VAL A 168 -6.89 17.92 1.78
N HIS A 169 -5.76 18.00 2.47
CA HIS A 169 -4.50 17.38 2.07
C HIS A 169 -3.92 16.48 3.16
N ARG A 170 -2.86 15.77 2.88
CA ARG A 170 -2.18 14.93 3.89
C ARG A 170 -1.35 15.77 4.84
N SER A 171 -1.37 15.39 6.12
CA SER A 171 -0.56 16.00 7.19
C SER A 171 0.67 15.18 7.56
N ASP A 172 0.79 13.96 7.04
CA ASP A 172 1.92 13.04 7.24
C ASP A 172 2.78 12.95 5.97
N GLY A 173 3.98 12.37 6.10
CA GLY A 173 4.80 12.03 4.93
C GLY A 173 4.15 10.93 4.09
N SER A 174 3.62 11.28 2.92
CA SER A 174 2.66 10.48 2.15
C SER A 174 3.13 10.21 0.73
N GLY A 175 3.11 8.93 0.33
CA GLY A 175 3.30 8.56 -1.07
C GLY A 175 2.11 8.95 -1.94
N THR A 176 0.88 8.90 -1.42
CA THR A 176 -0.31 9.42 -2.11
C THR A 176 -0.16 10.92 -2.42
N THR A 177 0.40 11.69 -1.48
CA THR A 177 0.81 13.09 -1.74
C THR A 177 1.85 13.17 -2.84
N TYR A 178 2.90 12.33 -2.78
CA TYR A 178 3.94 12.33 -3.83
C TYR A 178 3.34 12.14 -5.23
N ILE A 179 2.45 11.17 -5.41
CA ILE A 179 1.78 10.90 -6.68
C ILE A 179 0.95 12.11 -7.14
N TRP A 180 0.17 12.67 -6.22
CA TRP A 180 -0.68 13.83 -6.49
C TRP A 180 0.12 15.05 -6.92
N VAL A 181 1.15 15.42 -6.16
CA VAL A 181 1.95 16.61 -6.46
C VAL A 181 2.94 16.39 -7.62
N ASP A 182 3.37 15.15 -7.88
CA ASP A 182 4.10 14.82 -9.10
C ASP A 182 3.25 15.05 -10.36
N TYR A 183 1.97 14.64 -10.31
CA TYR A 183 1.01 14.96 -11.35
C TYR A 183 0.82 16.47 -11.50
N LEU A 184 0.52 17.19 -10.43
CA LEU A 184 0.31 18.64 -10.46
C LEU A 184 1.54 19.39 -10.98
N SER A 185 2.75 18.95 -10.64
CA SER A 185 4.00 19.54 -11.14
C SER A 185 4.20 19.33 -12.65
N LYS A 186 3.72 18.20 -13.20
CA LYS A 186 3.81 17.90 -14.63
C LYS A 186 2.82 18.72 -15.46
N VAL A 187 1.69 19.10 -14.89
CA VAL A 187 0.60 19.76 -15.61
C VAL A 187 0.50 21.26 -15.30
N SER A 188 1.20 21.76 -14.31
CA SER A 188 1.21 23.19 -13.92
C SER A 188 2.62 23.65 -13.58
N LYS A 189 3.17 24.53 -14.42
CA LYS A 189 4.47 25.19 -14.17
C LYS A 189 4.46 25.99 -12.87
N GLU A 190 3.33 26.63 -12.54
CA GLU A 190 3.20 27.41 -11.32
C GLU A 190 3.25 26.53 -10.08
N TRP A 191 2.57 25.36 -10.11
CA TRP A 191 2.67 24.37 -9.05
C TRP A 191 4.11 23.91 -8.88
N GLU A 192 4.78 23.52 -9.97
CA GLU A 192 6.16 23.05 -9.93
C GLU A 192 7.12 24.06 -9.31
N GLN A 193 6.95 25.34 -9.62
CA GLN A 193 7.82 26.43 -9.12
C GLN A 193 7.52 26.81 -7.66
N LYS A 194 6.24 26.83 -7.26
CA LYS A 194 5.84 27.33 -5.94
C LYS A 194 5.75 26.25 -4.88
N VAL A 195 5.39 25.03 -5.25
CA VAL A 195 5.13 23.92 -4.30
C VAL A 195 6.07 22.74 -4.55
N GLY A 196 6.23 22.33 -5.82
CA GLY A 196 7.11 21.24 -6.22
C GLY A 196 6.56 19.85 -5.88
N ARG A 197 7.48 18.91 -5.67
CA ARG A 197 7.23 17.48 -5.48
C ARG A 197 7.82 17.00 -4.16
N GLY A 198 7.17 16.00 -3.55
CA GLY A 198 7.67 15.36 -2.33
C GLY A 198 6.59 14.55 -1.62
N THR A 199 7.00 13.75 -0.65
CA THR A 199 6.06 13.07 0.26
C THR A 199 5.43 14.05 1.27
N SER A 200 6.00 15.24 1.41
CA SER A 200 5.49 16.39 2.16
C SER A 200 5.86 17.64 1.40
N VAL A 201 4.93 18.58 1.29
CA VAL A 201 5.12 19.88 0.64
C VAL A 201 4.49 20.99 1.47
N ASN A 202 4.86 22.24 1.18
CA ASN A 202 4.23 23.41 1.79
C ASN A 202 2.91 23.69 1.04
N TRP A 203 1.79 23.22 1.58
CA TRP A 203 0.49 23.40 0.98
C TRP A 203 0.07 24.88 0.97
N PRO A 204 -0.34 25.42 -0.19
CA PRO A 204 -0.81 26.81 -0.26
C PRO A 204 -2.09 27.06 0.54
N VAL A 205 -2.99 26.09 0.58
CA VAL A 205 -4.29 26.16 1.24
C VAL A 205 -4.70 24.78 1.76
N GLY A 206 -5.63 24.74 2.68
CA GLY A 206 -6.32 23.52 3.08
C GLY A 206 -6.11 23.10 4.52
N LEU A 207 -6.71 21.96 4.84
CA LEU A 207 -6.68 21.30 6.14
C LEU A 207 -5.94 19.97 6.03
N GLY A 208 -5.15 19.63 7.05
CA GLY A 208 -4.38 18.39 7.07
C GLY A 208 -5.17 17.20 7.62
N GLY A 209 -5.21 16.08 6.88
CA GLY A 209 -5.72 14.78 7.33
C GLY A 209 -4.61 13.72 7.40
N LYS A 210 -4.54 12.94 8.45
CA LYS A 210 -3.54 11.88 8.60
C LYS A 210 -3.97 10.61 7.86
N GLY A 211 -3.15 10.13 6.93
CA GLY A 211 -3.44 8.95 6.13
C GLY A 211 -4.52 9.18 5.08
N ASN A 212 -4.75 8.20 4.20
CA ASN A 212 -5.91 8.20 3.32
C ASN A 212 -7.22 8.19 4.11
N GLU A 213 -7.23 7.55 5.27
CA GLU A 213 -8.34 7.48 6.21
C GLU A 213 -8.74 8.86 6.72
N GLY A 214 -7.76 9.65 7.17
CA GLY A 214 -8.01 10.99 7.71
C GLY A 214 -8.49 11.96 6.64
N VAL A 215 -7.93 11.90 5.42
CA VAL A 215 -8.39 12.75 4.30
C VAL A 215 -9.81 12.36 3.89
N SER A 216 -10.09 11.07 3.64
CA SER A 216 -11.44 10.63 3.26
C SER A 216 -12.48 10.94 4.34
N GLY A 217 -12.12 10.76 5.62
CA GLY A 217 -12.99 11.10 6.75
C GLY A 217 -13.32 12.60 6.82
N GLN A 218 -12.31 13.47 6.66
CA GLN A 218 -12.53 14.93 6.65
C GLN A 218 -13.35 15.39 5.45
N VAL A 219 -13.06 14.86 4.24
CA VAL A 219 -13.87 15.18 3.06
C VAL A 219 -15.33 14.79 3.30
N LYS A 220 -15.57 13.57 3.79
CA LYS A 220 -16.91 13.07 4.06
C LYS A 220 -17.69 13.92 5.07
N SER A 221 -17.03 14.42 6.10
CA SER A 221 -17.66 15.19 7.17
C SER A 221 -17.76 16.69 6.90
N THR A 222 -17.08 17.21 5.86
CA THR A 222 -16.99 18.65 5.59
C THR A 222 -17.70 19.00 4.28
N PRO A 223 -18.92 19.56 4.32
CA PRO A 223 -19.63 19.98 3.12
C PRO A 223 -18.84 21.03 2.31
N GLY A 224 -18.63 20.77 1.03
CA GLY A 224 -17.83 21.61 0.13
C GLY A 224 -16.34 21.28 0.14
N ALA A 225 -15.91 20.25 0.87
CA ALA A 225 -14.53 19.80 0.83
C ALA A 225 -14.17 19.10 -0.49
N ILE A 226 -12.90 19.21 -0.87
CA ILE A 226 -12.22 18.42 -1.90
C ILE A 226 -10.88 17.95 -1.34
N GLY A 227 -10.54 16.70 -1.54
CA GLY A 227 -9.25 16.12 -1.19
C GLY A 227 -8.76 15.14 -2.24
N TYR A 228 -7.70 14.41 -1.94
CA TYR A 228 -7.19 13.33 -2.78
C TYR A 228 -6.88 12.11 -1.91
N VAL A 229 -7.25 10.94 -2.41
CA VAL A 229 -7.03 9.64 -1.76
C VAL A 229 -6.77 8.56 -2.81
N GLU A 230 -6.29 7.40 -2.37
CA GLU A 230 -6.31 6.21 -3.21
C GLU A 230 -7.77 5.77 -3.45
N LEU A 231 -8.05 5.23 -4.65
CA LEU A 231 -9.41 4.95 -5.16
C LEU A 231 -10.25 4.09 -4.22
N ALA A 232 -9.67 3.04 -3.62
CA ALA A 232 -10.41 2.16 -2.69
C ALA A 232 -10.96 2.93 -1.48
N TYR A 233 -10.24 3.94 -1.01
CA TYR A 233 -10.72 4.79 0.10
C TYR A 233 -11.89 5.69 -0.29
N ALA A 234 -11.88 6.23 -1.50
CA ALA A 234 -13.03 7.01 -2.00
C ALA A 234 -14.28 6.11 -2.08
N ILE A 235 -14.18 4.97 -2.75
CA ILE A 235 -15.31 4.06 -2.97
C ILE A 235 -15.81 3.47 -1.64
N LYS A 236 -14.92 3.00 -0.77
CA LYS A 236 -15.28 2.43 0.54
C LYS A 236 -16.00 3.44 1.45
N ASN A 237 -15.71 4.72 1.31
CA ASN A 237 -16.36 5.79 2.07
C ASN A 237 -17.60 6.37 1.37
N ASN A 238 -18.00 5.82 0.21
CA ASN A 238 -19.07 6.34 -0.64
C ASN A 238 -18.83 7.80 -1.07
N LEU A 239 -17.60 8.12 -1.41
CA LEU A 239 -17.19 9.43 -1.91
C LEU A 239 -17.05 9.38 -3.44
N PRO A 240 -17.38 10.46 -4.15
CA PRO A 240 -17.20 10.54 -5.60
C PRO A 240 -15.74 10.43 -6.01
N ALA A 241 -15.49 9.79 -7.15
CA ALA A 241 -14.21 9.76 -7.86
C ALA A 241 -14.42 10.29 -9.28
N PRO A 242 -14.11 11.56 -9.55
CA PRO A 242 -14.40 12.22 -10.80
C PRO A 242 -13.52 11.74 -11.95
N MET A 243 -14.01 11.96 -13.18
CA MET A 243 -13.17 11.83 -14.38
C MET A 243 -12.12 12.94 -14.43
N VAL A 244 -10.92 12.61 -14.88
CA VAL A 244 -9.84 13.57 -15.10
C VAL A 244 -9.44 13.56 -16.56
N ARG A 245 -9.25 14.78 -17.14
CA ARG A 245 -8.78 14.90 -18.52
C ARG A 245 -7.30 14.53 -18.60
N ASN A 246 -6.99 13.55 -19.46
CA ASN A 246 -5.63 13.08 -19.70
C ASN A 246 -4.91 13.87 -20.80
N GLN A 247 -3.65 13.52 -21.12
CA GLN A 247 -2.86 14.16 -22.17
C GLN A 247 -3.50 14.11 -23.56
N ALA A 248 -4.27 13.05 -23.87
CA ALA A 248 -4.98 12.92 -25.14
C ALA A 248 -6.26 13.78 -25.19
N GLY A 249 -6.55 14.57 -24.14
CA GLY A 249 -7.75 15.42 -24.08
C GLY A 249 -9.03 14.66 -23.71
N LYS A 250 -8.95 13.37 -23.38
CA LYS A 250 -10.09 12.54 -23.00
C LYS A 250 -10.35 12.62 -21.49
N PHE A 251 -11.62 12.70 -21.10
CA PHE A 251 -12.02 12.52 -19.71
C PHE A 251 -12.11 11.05 -19.40
N VAL A 252 -11.23 10.57 -18.50
CA VAL A 252 -11.09 9.15 -18.15
C VAL A 252 -11.51 8.93 -16.70
N GLU A 253 -12.35 7.91 -16.49
CA GLU A 253 -12.78 7.47 -15.18
C GLU A 253 -11.68 6.64 -14.52
N PRO A 254 -11.42 6.81 -13.21
CA PRO A 254 -10.50 5.95 -12.49
C PRO A 254 -11.08 4.52 -12.40
N SER A 255 -10.36 3.58 -12.95
CA SER A 255 -10.74 2.16 -12.96
C SER A 255 -9.50 1.27 -12.99
N ILE A 256 -9.68 -0.03 -12.75
CA ILE A 256 -8.61 -1.01 -12.89
C ILE A 256 -8.03 -0.94 -14.32
N GLN A 257 -8.88 -0.88 -15.33
CA GLN A 257 -8.48 -0.86 -16.74
C GLN A 257 -7.66 0.40 -17.07
N SER A 258 -8.15 1.59 -16.69
CA SER A 258 -7.45 2.85 -16.98
C SER A 258 -6.17 3.02 -16.15
N THR A 259 -6.09 2.40 -14.97
CA THR A 259 -4.88 2.33 -14.13
C THR A 259 -3.86 1.37 -14.74
N THR A 260 -4.30 0.18 -15.21
CA THR A 260 -3.43 -0.77 -15.92
C THR A 260 -2.86 -0.17 -17.20
N ALA A 261 -3.67 0.57 -17.94
CA ALA A 261 -3.23 1.27 -19.16
C ALA A 261 -2.10 2.27 -18.87
N ALA A 262 -2.14 2.95 -17.70
CA ALA A 262 -1.06 3.86 -17.29
C ALA A 262 0.29 3.14 -17.11
N ALA A 263 0.27 1.89 -16.65
CA ALA A 263 1.49 1.10 -16.45
C ALA A 263 2.04 0.47 -17.74
N ALA A 264 1.21 0.26 -18.76
CA ALA A 264 1.61 -0.45 -19.97
C ALA A 264 2.77 0.23 -20.72
N GLY A 265 2.79 1.58 -20.73
CA GLY A 265 3.88 2.36 -21.32
C GLY A 265 5.19 2.25 -20.51
N ALA A 266 5.09 2.26 -19.19
CA ALA A 266 6.23 2.17 -18.30
C ALA A 266 6.84 0.77 -18.26
N ALA A 267 6.04 -0.29 -18.42
CA ALA A 267 6.51 -1.67 -18.38
C ALA A 267 7.58 -1.97 -19.45
N LYS A 268 7.52 -1.30 -20.59
CA LYS A 268 8.49 -1.48 -21.70
C LYS A 268 9.87 -0.88 -21.36
N ASN A 269 9.92 0.16 -20.56
CA ASN A 269 11.12 0.91 -20.21
C ASN A 269 11.31 0.99 -18.68
N MET A 270 10.91 -0.07 -17.96
CA MET A 270 11.02 -0.14 -16.51
C MET A 270 12.49 -0.06 -16.09
N PRO A 271 12.89 0.91 -15.27
CA PRO A 271 14.23 0.96 -14.72
C PRO A 271 14.50 -0.26 -13.83
N SER A 272 15.77 -0.70 -13.80
CA SER A 272 16.17 -1.90 -13.04
C SER A 272 15.91 -1.79 -11.53
N ASP A 273 15.74 -0.59 -11.00
CA ASP A 273 15.40 -0.30 -9.62
C ASP A 273 13.90 -0.03 -9.39
N PHE A 274 13.07 -0.14 -10.42
CA PHE A 274 11.61 0.06 -10.42
C PHE A 274 11.13 1.45 -9.97
N ARG A 275 12.02 2.44 -9.84
CA ARG A 275 11.65 3.80 -9.46
C ARG A 275 11.17 4.60 -10.67
N VAL A 276 9.91 4.46 -11.01
CA VAL A 276 9.27 5.09 -12.17
C VAL A 276 8.01 5.83 -11.76
N SER A 277 7.77 6.97 -12.40
CA SER A 277 6.51 7.71 -12.25
C SER A 277 5.54 7.34 -13.37
N LEU A 278 4.29 7.02 -13.01
CA LEU A 278 3.19 6.73 -13.92
C LEU A 278 2.21 7.91 -14.05
N THR A 279 2.51 9.07 -13.48
CA THR A 279 1.61 10.21 -13.56
C THR A 279 1.70 10.89 -14.92
N ASN A 280 0.54 11.32 -15.43
CA ASN A 280 0.37 11.97 -16.71
C ASN A 280 1.03 11.24 -17.90
N PRO A 281 0.85 9.91 -18.07
CA PRO A 281 1.40 9.20 -19.20
C PRO A 281 0.57 9.43 -20.47
N PRO A 282 1.13 9.22 -21.67
CA PRO A 282 0.38 9.30 -22.91
C PRO A 282 -0.61 8.13 -23.06
N GLY A 283 -1.69 8.34 -23.81
CA GLY A 283 -2.71 7.33 -24.14
C GLY A 283 -4.13 7.87 -23.98
N GLU A 284 -5.08 7.34 -24.78
CA GLU A 284 -6.47 7.81 -24.75
C GLU A 284 -7.26 7.30 -23.55
N ASP A 285 -7.05 6.02 -23.15
CA ASP A 285 -7.78 5.35 -22.09
C ASP A 285 -7.05 5.34 -20.74
N VAL A 286 -6.02 6.18 -20.61
CA VAL A 286 -5.15 6.20 -19.45
C VAL A 286 -5.68 7.16 -18.39
N TYR A 287 -5.85 6.67 -17.15
CA TYR A 287 -6.09 7.54 -16.01
C TYR A 287 -4.79 8.25 -15.62
N PRO A 288 -4.78 9.60 -15.54
CA PRO A 288 -3.51 10.34 -15.49
C PRO A 288 -2.82 10.35 -14.13
N ILE A 289 -3.44 9.84 -13.05
CA ILE A 289 -2.91 9.91 -11.70
C ILE A 289 -2.83 8.50 -11.10
N ALA A 290 -1.92 7.71 -11.62
CA ALA A 290 -1.68 6.32 -11.22
C ALA A 290 -0.24 6.13 -10.73
N SER A 291 -0.01 5.10 -9.93
CA SER A 291 1.32 4.71 -9.48
C SER A 291 1.39 3.24 -9.11
N PHE A 292 2.60 2.69 -9.13
CA PHE A 292 2.95 1.54 -8.31
C PHE A 292 2.97 1.93 -6.83
N THR A 293 2.86 0.93 -5.97
CA THR A 293 3.32 0.99 -4.59
C THR A 293 4.40 -0.07 -4.39
N TRP A 294 5.37 0.23 -3.55
CA TRP A 294 6.56 -0.61 -3.36
C TRP A 294 6.68 -1.07 -1.92
N LEU A 295 7.08 -2.34 -1.75
CA LEU A 295 7.75 -2.74 -0.52
C LEU A 295 9.24 -2.41 -0.63
N LEU A 296 9.78 -1.84 0.47
CA LEU A 296 11.18 -1.48 0.62
C LEU A 296 11.84 -2.56 1.47
N VAL A 297 12.79 -3.28 0.88
CA VAL A 297 13.45 -4.41 1.53
C VAL A 297 14.96 -4.34 1.36
N TYR A 298 15.71 -4.76 2.37
CA TYR A 298 17.16 -4.87 2.24
C TYR A 298 17.52 -6.00 1.27
N LYS A 299 18.48 -5.77 0.39
CA LYS A 299 19.02 -6.79 -0.51
C LYS A 299 19.72 -7.89 0.26
N ASP A 300 20.56 -7.54 1.24
CA ASP A 300 21.13 -8.50 2.18
C ASP A 300 20.36 -8.43 3.51
N GLN A 301 19.67 -9.51 3.82
CA GLN A 301 18.77 -9.58 4.97
C GLN A 301 19.57 -9.79 6.26
N PRO A 302 19.20 -9.13 7.37
CA PRO A 302 19.91 -9.27 8.62
C PRO A 302 19.65 -10.63 9.35
N ASP A 303 18.55 -11.30 9.00
CA ASP A 303 18.10 -12.56 9.56
C ASP A 303 17.70 -13.52 8.45
N GLN A 304 18.24 -14.74 8.46
CA GLN A 304 18.00 -15.72 7.41
C GLN A 304 16.53 -16.20 7.37
N VAL A 305 15.96 -16.47 8.54
CA VAL A 305 14.63 -17.07 8.65
C VAL A 305 13.57 -16.04 8.26
N LYS A 306 13.67 -14.83 8.80
CA LYS A 306 12.81 -13.71 8.41
C LYS A 306 12.97 -13.34 6.94
N GLY A 307 14.21 -13.30 6.45
CA GLY A 307 14.48 -13.01 5.03
C GLY A 307 13.85 -14.04 4.10
N GLN A 308 13.92 -15.32 4.41
CA GLN A 308 13.26 -16.39 3.65
C GLN A 308 11.73 -16.24 3.66
N ALA A 309 11.14 -15.94 4.81
CA ALA A 309 9.69 -15.73 4.92
C ALA A 309 9.25 -14.51 4.12
N LEU A 310 10.01 -13.41 4.19
CA LEU A 310 9.72 -12.19 3.43
C LEU A 310 9.76 -12.44 1.93
N VAL A 311 10.78 -13.12 1.44
CA VAL A 311 10.93 -13.40 0.01
C VAL A 311 9.84 -14.36 -0.50
N LYS A 312 9.46 -15.37 0.28
CA LYS A 312 8.32 -16.27 -0.02
C LYS A 312 7.00 -15.50 -0.08
N PHE A 313 6.76 -14.61 0.88
CA PHE A 313 5.59 -13.75 0.87
C PHE A 313 5.57 -12.84 -0.37
N LEU A 314 6.69 -12.18 -0.69
CA LEU A 314 6.80 -11.32 -1.89
C LEU A 314 6.54 -12.12 -3.17
N TRP A 315 7.10 -13.32 -3.27
CA TRP A 315 6.82 -14.22 -4.39
C TRP A 315 5.33 -14.52 -4.53
N TRP A 316 4.70 -14.95 -3.44
CA TRP A 316 3.28 -15.22 -3.44
C TRP A 316 2.44 -13.96 -3.77
N ALA A 317 2.82 -12.80 -3.23
CA ALA A 317 2.08 -11.56 -3.41
C ALA A 317 2.04 -11.11 -4.89
N ILE A 318 3.15 -11.29 -5.63
CA ILE A 318 3.21 -10.94 -7.06
C ILE A 318 2.60 -12.00 -7.99
N HIS A 319 2.23 -13.17 -7.47
CA HIS A 319 1.58 -14.27 -8.21
C HIS A 319 0.15 -14.51 -7.68
N ASP A 320 -0.02 -15.46 -6.78
CA ASP A 320 -1.33 -15.87 -6.25
C ASP A 320 -2.06 -14.73 -5.53
N GLY A 321 -1.31 -13.83 -4.90
CA GLY A 321 -1.85 -12.65 -4.22
C GLY A 321 -2.54 -11.68 -5.18
N GLN A 322 -2.15 -11.66 -6.46
CA GLN A 322 -2.73 -10.73 -7.44
C GLN A 322 -4.22 -10.97 -7.69
N LYS A 323 -4.75 -12.17 -7.47
CA LYS A 323 -6.18 -12.47 -7.62
C LYS A 323 -7.10 -11.64 -6.70
N TYR A 324 -6.56 -11.11 -5.60
CA TYR A 324 -7.32 -10.29 -4.64
C TYR A 324 -7.33 -8.78 -4.98
N THR A 325 -6.55 -8.36 -5.98
CA THR A 325 -6.38 -6.93 -6.27
C THR A 325 -7.66 -6.29 -6.79
N SER A 326 -8.34 -6.94 -7.73
CA SER A 326 -9.52 -6.39 -8.40
C SER A 326 -10.68 -6.12 -7.45
N ASP A 327 -10.92 -7.00 -6.48
CA ASP A 327 -11.99 -6.86 -5.49
C ASP A 327 -11.79 -5.63 -4.58
N LEU A 328 -10.55 -5.16 -4.50
CA LEU A 328 -10.15 -4.00 -3.70
C LEU A 328 -9.77 -2.78 -4.57
N LEU A 329 -10.12 -2.81 -5.87
CA LEU A 329 -9.92 -1.72 -6.84
C LEU A 329 -8.45 -1.39 -7.14
N TYR A 330 -7.53 -2.32 -6.86
CA TYR A 330 -6.15 -2.24 -7.31
C TYR A 330 -5.99 -2.93 -8.67
N ALA A 331 -5.13 -2.37 -9.50
CA ALA A 331 -4.75 -3.02 -10.74
C ALA A 331 -3.59 -4.01 -10.50
N PRO A 332 -3.67 -5.23 -11.04
CA PRO A 332 -2.60 -6.21 -10.93
C PRO A 332 -1.36 -5.75 -11.70
N LEU A 333 -0.21 -6.30 -11.30
CA LEU A 333 1.06 -6.05 -11.99
C LEU A 333 1.03 -6.60 -13.42
N PRO A 334 1.54 -5.84 -14.41
CA PRO A 334 1.73 -6.37 -15.76
C PRO A 334 2.68 -7.58 -15.75
N PRO A 335 2.42 -8.64 -16.54
CA PRO A 335 3.27 -9.86 -16.55
C PRO A 335 4.76 -9.58 -16.79
N GLN A 336 5.08 -8.62 -17.65
CA GLN A 336 6.46 -8.22 -17.92
C GLN A 336 7.14 -7.64 -16.65
N VAL A 337 6.40 -6.89 -15.83
CA VAL A 337 6.90 -6.33 -14.56
C VAL A 337 7.09 -7.45 -13.54
N VAL A 338 6.16 -8.41 -13.47
CA VAL A 338 6.28 -9.60 -12.60
C VAL A 338 7.57 -10.33 -12.88
N SER A 339 7.88 -10.65 -14.16
CA SER A 339 9.12 -11.36 -14.53
C SER A 339 10.39 -10.59 -14.12
N GLN A 340 10.37 -9.26 -14.19
CA GLN A 340 11.50 -8.44 -13.73
C GLN A 340 11.63 -8.45 -12.19
N ILE A 341 10.50 -8.47 -11.48
CA ILE A 341 10.50 -8.58 -10.02
C ILE A 341 11.01 -9.94 -9.57
N GLU A 342 10.62 -11.04 -10.24
CA GLU A 342 11.15 -12.39 -9.96
C GLU A 342 12.68 -12.40 -10.01
N ALA A 343 13.26 -11.80 -11.06
CA ALA A 343 14.71 -11.68 -11.20
C ALA A 343 15.33 -10.83 -10.06
N LYS A 344 14.60 -9.81 -9.57
CA LYS A 344 15.04 -8.98 -8.45
C LYS A 344 14.94 -9.73 -7.13
N LEU A 345 13.89 -10.52 -6.88
CA LEU A 345 13.73 -11.31 -5.66
C LEU A 345 14.83 -12.36 -5.49
N LYS A 346 15.31 -12.96 -6.61
CA LYS A 346 16.45 -13.88 -6.60
C LYS A 346 17.77 -13.24 -6.18
N GLN A 347 17.87 -11.90 -6.17
CA GLN A 347 19.05 -11.17 -5.72
C GLN A 347 19.04 -10.89 -4.21
N ILE A 348 17.93 -11.19 -3.51
CA ILE A 348 17.86 -11.01 -2.06
C ILE A 348 18.63 -12.13 -1.39
N THR A 349 19.56 -11.76 -0.52
CA THR A 349 20.55 -12.66 0.10
C THR A 349 20.51 -12.61 1.62
N TYR A 350 21.13 -13.59 2.23
CA TYR A 350 21.61 -13.57 3.61
C TYR A 350 23.09 -13.94 3.61
N GLN A 351 23.95 -13.05 4.09
CA GLN A 351 25.40 -13.23 4.04
C GLN A 351 25.89 -13.59 2.62
N GLY A 352 25.36 -12.92 1.61
CA GLY A 352 25.71 -13.13 0.21
C GLY A 352 25.12 -14.38 -0.45
N LYS A 353 24.38 -15.22 0.27
CA LYS A 353 23.72 -16.42 -0.27
C LYS A 353 22.27 -16.13 -0.62
N PRO A 354 21.79 -16.44 -1.84
CA PRO A 354 20.39 -16.24 -2.23
C PRO A 354 19.42 -16.92 -1.28
N LEU A 355 18.32 -16.20 -0.93
CA LEU A 355 17.27 -16.73 -0.05
C LEU A 355 16.17 -17.48 -0.81
N LEU A 356 16.01 -17.22 -2.10
CA LEU A 356 15.16 -18.00 -2.99
C LEU A 356 16.02 -19.10 -3.62
N ALA A 357 15.60 -20.37 -3.43
CA ALA A 357 16.23 -21.46 -4.16
C ALA A 357 16.04 -21.27 -5.67
N ALA A 358 17.06 -21.60 -6.47
CA ALA A 358 16.90 -21.68 -7.90
C ALA A 358 15.92 -22.84 -8.20
N HIS A 359 14.77 -22.51 -8.74
CA HIS A 359 13.81 -23.48 -9.30
C HIS A 359 14.07 -23.62 -10.79
#